data_9025d2840b4144a94f59af7154ad898a
#
_entry.id   9025d2840b4144a94f59af7154ad898a
#
_cell.length_a   1.000
_cell.length_b   1.000
_cell.length_c   1.000
_cell.angle_alpha   90.00
_cell.angle_beta   90.00
_cell.angle_gamma   90.00
#
_symmetry.space_group_name_H-M   'P 1'
#
loop_
_entity.id
_entity.type
_entity.pdbx_description
1 polymer ?
#
loop_
_entity_poly.entity_id
_entity_poly.type
_entity_poly.pdbx_seq_one_letter_code
_entity_poly.pdbx_strand_id
1 'polypeptide(L)'
;MELYVHVPFCKRKCRYCDFASWAGREDWMPAYVDAVLTEAHSAHDALGTQPMETAFLGGGTPSLLPPKELTRLLQGVFSLFPLESDAEFTSECNPGTLTAAWLEAAQTAGINRLSMGMQAGQPHLLNMLGRIHTFTDVEASVKLARAAGIRNLNLDLMFGLPGQTLNDWAETLDMALSLRPEHLSCYGLIPEAGTQLG
;
A
#
# COMPACT_ATOMS: atom_id res chain seq x y z
N MET A 1 -13.14 -16.81 -3.05
CA MET A 1 -12.30 -16.26 -4.17
C MET A 1 -11.45 -15.13 -3.63
N GLU A 2 -10.33 -14.80 -4.31
CA GLU A 2 -9.43 -13.71 -3.91
C GLU A 2 -9.52 -12.55 -4.92
N LEU A 3 -9.44 -11.31 -4.42
CA LEU A 3 -9.48 -10.10 -5.24
C LEU A 3 -8.17 -9.33 -5.10
N TYR A 4 -7.54 -8.98 -6.21
CA TYR A 4 -6.45 -8.00 -6.27
C TYR A 4 -6.85 -6.82 -7.15
N VAL A 5 -6.74 -5.61 -6.62
CA VAL A 5 -6.91 -4.37 -7.38
C VAL A 5 -5.58 -3.62 -7.42
N HIS A 6 -5.07 -3.39 -8.62
CA HIS A 6 -3.80 -2.71 -8.84
C HIS A 6 -3.99 -1.20 -9.01
N VAL A 7 -3.52 -0.40 -8.06
CA VAL A 7 -3.57 1.07 -8.12
C VAL A 7 -2.22 1.62 -8.62
N PRO A 8 -2.12 2.10 -9.86
CA PRO A 8 -0.83 2.38 -10.50
C PRO A 8 -0.26 3.78 -10.20
N PHE A 9 -0.69 4.45 -9.16
CA PHE A 9 -0.29 5.84 -8.87
C PHE A 9 0.72 5.91 -7.76
N CYS A 10 1.80 6.69 -7.97
CA CYS A 10 2.81 7.01 -6.97
C CYS A 10 3.04 8.51 -6.93
N LYS A 11 3.35 9.06 -5.75
CA LYS A 11 3.82 10.44 -5.62
C LYS A 11 5.21 10.60 -6.25
N ARG A 12 6.04 9.55 -6.15
CA ARG A 12 7.38 9.46 -6.73
C ARG A 12 7.70 7.99 -7.02
N LYS A 13 8.33 7.71 -8.16
CA LYS A 13 8.84 6.36 -8.48
C LYS A 13 10.12 6.11 -7.70
N CYS A 14 10.15 5.05 -6.89
CA CYS A 14 11.34 4.63 -6.15
C CYS A 14 12.40 4.08 -7.10
N ARG A 15 13.69 4.20 -6.73
CA ARG A 15 14.81 3.84 -7.61
C ARG A 15 14.97 2.34 -7.87
N TYR A 16 14.37 1.51 -7.03
CA TYR A 16 14.42 0.05 -7.11
C TYR A 16 13.14 -0.57 -7.69
N CYS A 17 12.06 0.22 -7.83
CA CYS A 17 10.74 -0.33 -8.08
C CYS A 17 10.49 -0.53 -9.58
N ASP A 18 10.18 -1.77 -9.97
CA ASP A 18 9.79 -2.18 -11.31
C ASP A 18 8.26 -2.30 -11.49
N PHE A 19 7.48 -2.15 -10.42
CA PHE A 19 6.02 -2.26 -10.48
C PHE A 19 5.43 -1.32 -11.52
N ALA A 20 4.34 -1.75 -12.16
CA ALA A 20 3.58 -0.94 -13.10
C ALA A 20 2.92 0.25 -12.38
N SER A 21 3.69 1.32 -12.19
CA SER A 21 3.24 2.52 -11.48
C SER A 21 3.85 3.79 -12.06
N TRP A 22 3.10 4.89 -11.99
CA TRP A 22 3.45 6.18 -12.56
C TRP A 22 3.29 7.30 -11.55
N ALA A 23 4.24 8.23 -11.52
CA ALA A 23 4.15 9.46 -10.75
C ALA A 23 3.64 10.62 -11.62
N GLY A 24 2.95 11.60 -10.99
CA GLY A 24 2.46 12.80 -11.69
C GLY A 24 1.32 12.51 -12.66
N ARG A 25 0.45 11.55 -12.32
CA ARG A 25 -0.74 11.16 -13.08
C ARG A 25 -2.01 11.17 -12.22
N GLU A 26 -2.03 12.02 -11.22
CA GLU A 26 -3.16 12.13 -10.28
C GLU A 26 -4.46 12.53 -10.98
N ASP A 27 -4.36 13.29 -12.08
CA ASP A 27 -5.47 13.70 -12.96
C ASP A 27 -6.16 12.49 -13.64
N TRP A 28 -5.48 11.35 -13.75
CA TRP A 28 -6.03 10.15 -14.35
C TRP A 28 -6.84 9.27 -13.37
N MET A 29 -6.76 9.55 -12.07
CA MET A 29 -7.40 8.70 -11.05
C MET A 29 -8.91 8.51 -11.27
N PRO A 30 -9.72 9.53 -11.62
CA PRO A 30 -11.15 9.30 -11.87
C PRO A 30 -11.41 8.37 -13.06
N ALA A 31 -10.70 8.59 -14.18
CA ALA A 31 -10.85 7.76 -15.38
C ALA A 31 -10.32 6.33 -15.16
N TYR A 32 -9.27 6.17 -14.35
CA TYR A 32 -8.77 4.87 -13.92
C TYR A 32 -9.85 4.09 -13.13
N VAL A 33 -10.53 4.75 -12.18
CA VAL A 33 -11.60 4.11 -11.42
C VAL A 33 -12.76 3.69 -12.34
N ASP A 34 -13.13 4.52 -13.34
CA ASP A 34 -14.13 4.13 -14.34
C ASP A 34 -13.72 2.89 -15.12
N ALA A 35 -12.44 2.80 -15.51
CA ALA A 35 -11.93 1.63 -16.25
C ALA A 35 -11.95 0.35 -15.38
N VAL A 36 -11.51 0.42 -14.12
CA VAL A 36 -11.55 -0.71 -13.20
C VAL A 36 -12.99 -1.19 -12.96
N LEU A 37 -13.94 -0.26 -12.79
CA LEU A 37 -15.34 -0.61 -12.63
C LEU A 37 -15.92 -1.28 -13.89
N THR A 38 -15.51 -0.83 -15.08
CA THR A 38 -15.89 -1.49 -16.35
C THR A 38 -15.33 -2.91 -16.43
N GLU A 39 -14.05 -3.10 -16.03
CA GLU A 39 -13.42 -4.42 -15.95
C GLU A 39 -14.14 -5.33 -14.94
N ALA A 40 -14.46 -4.80 -13.76
CA ALA A 40 -15.20 -5.53 -12.73
C ALA A 40 -16.58 -6.01 -13.23
N HIS A 41 -17.32 -5.18 -13.96
CA HIS A 41 -18.58 -5.60 -14.60
C HIS A 41 -18.35 -6.72 -15.60
N SER A 42 -17.34 -6.60 -16.47
CA SER A 42 -17.03 -7.65 -17.45
C SER A 42 -16.62 -8.97 -16.79
N ALA A 43 -15.87 -8.90 -15.71
CA ALA A 43 -15.49 -10.06 -14.91
C ALA A 43 -16.73 -10.70 -14.24
N HIS A 44 -17.62 -9.88 -13.69
CA HIS A 44 -18.88 -10.35 -13.09
C HIS A 44 -19.80 -11.04 -14.11
N ASP A 45 -19.92 -10.49 -15.33
CA ASP A 45 -20.70 -11.11 -16.40
C ASP A 45 -20.17 -12.50 -16.78
N ALA A 46 -18.85 -12.69 -16.69
CA ALA A 46 -18.19 -13.96 -17.00
C ALA A 46 -18.23 -14.98 -15.84
N LEU A 47 -18.08 -14.52 -14.59
CA LEU A 47 -17.89 -15.37 -13.41
C LEU A 47 -19.13 -15.49 -12.52
N GLY A 48 -20.09 -14.56 -12.66
CA GLY A 48 -21.22 -14.39 -11.73
C GLY A 48 -20.77 -13.81 -10.39
N THR A 49 -21.70 -13.61 -9.48
CA THR A 49 -21.42 -13.15 -8.12
C THR A 49 -20.66 -14.23 -7.35
N GLN A 50 -19.45 -13.88 -6.90
CA GLN A 50 -18.60 -14.75 -6.08
C GLN A 50 -18.22 -14.00 -4.81
N PRO A 51 -18.39 -14.58 -3.61
CA PRO A 51 -17.92 -13.98 -2.38
C PRO A 51 -16.37 -13.96 -2.33
N MET A 52 -15.80 -12.86 -1.84
CA MET A 52 -14.36 -12.68 -1.69
C MET A 52 -13.93 -13.05 -0.28
N GLU A 53 -13.10 -14.07 -0.15
CA GLU A 53 -12.47 -14.51 1.10
C GLU A 53 -11.34 -13.56 1.51
N THR A 54 -10.65 -13.00 0.52
CA THR A 54 -9.60 -11.97 0.74
C THR A 54 -9.67 -10.90 -0.36
N ALA A 55 -9.28 -9.68 0.01
CA ALA A 55 -9.09 -8.59 -0.94
C ALA A 55 -7.77 -7.86 -0.67
N PHE A 56 -7.10 -7.46 -1.74
CA PHE A 56 -5.83 -6.75 -1.67
C PHE A 56 -5.83 -5.56 -2.63
N LEU A 57 -5.63 -4.37 -2.09
CA LEU A 57 -5.46 -3.14 -2.85
C LEU A 57 -3.98 -2.75 -2.83
N GLY A 58 -3.29 -2.93 -3.94
CA GLY A 58 -1.84 -2.78 -4.01
C GLY A 58 -1.34 -2.10 -5.28
N GLY A 59 -0.03 -2.22 -5.52
CA GLY A 59 0.64 -1.76 -6.74
C GLY A 59 1.55 -0.56 -6.56
N GLY A 60 1.07 0.64 -6.85
CA GLY A 60 1.81 1.88 -6.62
C GLY A 60 1.65 2.39 -5.19
N THR A 61 0.64 3.20 -4.95
CA THR A 61 0.33 3.75 -3.62
C THR A 61 -1.17 3.97 -3.52
N PRO A 62 -1.96 2.97 -3.12
CA PRO A 62 -3.41 3.08 -3.00
C PRO A 62 -3.89 4.23 -2.12
N SER A 63 -3.11 4.57 -1.09
CA SER A 63 -3.39 5.69 -0.18
C SER A 63 -3.28 7.10 -0.82
N LEU A 64 -2.92 7.18 -2.11
CA LEU A 64 -3.00 8.42 -2.90
C LEU A 64 -4.36 8.63 -3.56
N LEU A 65 -5.19 7.59 -3.69
CA LEU A 65 -6.54 7.78 -4.22
C LEU A 65 -7.30 8.76 -3.31
N PRO A 66 -7.93 9.79 -3.88
CA PRO A 66 -8.83 10.65 -3.10
C PRO A 66 -9.89 9.80 -2.40
N PRO A 67 -10.31 10.12 -1.16
CA PRO A 67 -11.31 9.35 -0.43
C PRO A 67 -12.58 9.08 -1.23
N LYS A 68 -13.04 10.04 -2.01
CA LYS A 68 -14.19 9.91 -2.92
C LYS A 68 -13.98 8.81 -3.96
N GLU A 69 -12.80 8.77 -4.59
CA GLU A 69 -12.48 7.79 -5.63
C GLU A 69 -12.24 6.41 -5.03
N LEU A 70 -11.62 6.33 -3.85
CA LEU A 70 -11.50 5.08 -3.09
C LEU A 70 -12.89 4.51 -2.76
N THR A 71 -13.79 5.33 -2.22
CA THR A 71 -15.17 4.91 -1.90
C THR A 71 -15.90 4.43 -3.15
N ARG A 72 -15.83 5.19 -4.25
CA ARG A 72 -16.49 4.83 -5.52
C ARG A 72 -15.99 3.50 -6.07
N LEU A 73 -14.65 3.30 -6.08
CA LEU A 73 -14.00 2.08 -6.51
C LEU A 73 -14.49 0.87 -5.71
N LEU A 74 -14.34 0.95 -4.38
CA LEU A 74 -14.61 -0.19 -3.51
C LEU A 74 -16.10 -0.51 -3.42
N GLN A 75 -16.98 0.49 -3.35
CA GLN A 75 -18.44 0.26 -3.41
C GLN A 75 -18.86 -0.39 -4.73
N GLY A 76 -18.31 0.09 -5.86
CA GLY A 76 -18.62 -0.49 -7.18
C GLY A 76 -18.15 -1.94 -7.27
N VAL A 77 -16.92 -2.25 -6.90
CA VAL A 77 -16.37 -3.62 -6.94
C VAL A 77 -17.14 -4.54 -5.99
N PHE A 78 -17.37 -4.16 -4.74
CA PHE A 78 -18.02 -5.03 -3.76
C PHE A 78 -19.53 -5.12 -3.91
N SER A 79 -20.17 -4.28 -4.72
CA SER A 79 -21.55 -4.50 -5.17
C SER A 79 -21.68 -5.70 -6.11
N LEU A 80 -20.61 -6.04 -6.82
CA LEU A 80 -20.53 -7.17 -7.76
C LEU A 80 -19.94 -8.43 -7.09
N PHE A 81 -18.93 -8.23 -6.27
CA PHE A 81 -18.15 -9.26 -5.59
C PHE A 81 -18.12 -8.97 -4.08
N PRO A 82 -19.13 -9.39 -3.31
CA PRO A 82 -19.24 -9.07 -1.90
C PRO A 82 -18.11 -9.71 -1.09
N LEU A 83 -17.58 -8.95 -0.09
CA LEU A 83 -16.64 -9.49 0.89
C LEU A 83 -17.36 -10.40 1.87
N GLU A 84 -16.73 -11.50 2.26
CA GLU A 84 -17.16 -12.31 3.39
C GLU A 84 -16.96 -11.53 4.70
N SER A 85 -17.75 -11.87 5.71
CA SER A 85 -17.77 -11.12 6.98
C SER A 85 -16.46 -11.15 7.77
N ASP A 86 -15.65 -12.18 7.54
CA ASP A 86 -14.34 -12.42 8.16
C ASP A 86 -13.16 -12.26 7.17
N ALA A 87 -13.43 -11.74 5.97
CA ALA A 87 -12.42 -11.52 4.96
C ALA A 87 -11.29 -10.60 5.45
N GLU A 88 -10.03 -10.95 5.14
CA GLU A 88 -8.93 -10.01 5.23
C GLU A 88 -8.96 -9.08 4.03
N PHE A 89 -9.09 -7.78 4.29
CA PHE A 89 -8.92 -6.77 3.25
C PHE A 89 -7.72 -5.88 3.57
N THR A 90 -6.65 -6.12 2.84
CA THR A 90 -5.39 -5.37 2.95
C THR A 90 -5.33 -4.23 1.95
N SER A 91 -4.83 -3.08 2.39
CA SER A 91 -4.36 -2.02 1.48
C SER A 91 -2.91 -1.68 1.73
N GLU A 92 -2.15 -1.53 0.65
CA GLU A 92 -0.83 -0.91 0.71
C GLU A 92 -0.93 0.59 0.94
N CYS A 93 0.04 1.14 1.66
CA CYS A 93 0.18 2.58 1.85
C CYS A 93 1.64 2.99 2.00
N ASN A 94 1.92 4.28 1.80
CA ASN A 94 3.24 4.84 2.07
C ASN A 94 3.16 5.83 3.25
N PRO A 95 4.22 5.92 4.07
CA PRO A 95 4.29 6.95 5.10
C PRO A 95 4.05 8.34 4.54
N GLY A 96 3.28 9.17 5.25
CA GLY A 96 2.94 10.53 4.84
C GLY A 96 1.85 10.64 3.76
N THR A 97 1.22 9.54 3.32
CA THR A 97 0.11 9.57 2.36
C THR A 97 -1.26 9.32 3.00
N LEU A 98 -1.29 8.77 4.21
CA LEU A 98 -2.53 8.55 4.95
C LEU A 98 -3.11 9.87 5.47
N THR A 99 -4.42 10.01 5.35
CA THR A 99 -5.22 11.09 5.96
C THR A 99 -6.37 10.49 6.77
N ALA A 100 -6.90 11.23 7.73
CA ALA A 100 -8.06 10.77 8.51
C ALA A 100 -9.26 10.45 7.60
N ALA A 101 -9.52 11.30 6.59
CA ALA A 101 -10.60 11.07 5.62
C ALA A 101 -10.37 9.82 4.76
N TRP A 102 -9.12 9.53 4.38
CA TRP A 102 -8.80 8.31 3.64
C TRP A 102 -9.03 7.07 4.52
N LEU A 103 -8.57 7.10 5.76
CA LEU A 103 -8.75 5.99 6.71
C LEU A 103 -10.23 5.74 7.05
N GLU A 104 -11.02 6.78 7.19
CA GLU A 104 -12.48 6.67 7.38
C GLU A 104 -13.15 5.99 6.17
N ALA A 105 -12.81 6.42 4.95
CA ALA A 105 -13.31 5.81 3.72
C ALA A 105 -12.87 4.35 3.60
N ALA A 106 -11.58 4.06 3.91
CA ALA A 106 -11.01 2.73 3.87
C ALA A 106 -11.72 1.76 4.83
N GLN A 107 -11.90 2.16 6.09
CA GLN A 107 -12.61 1.34 7.08
C GLN A 107 -14.09 1.14 6.74
N THR A 108 -14.76 2.18 6.26
CA THR A 108 -16.16 2.08 5.81
C THR A 108 -16.30 1.07 4.66
N ALA A 109 -15.27 0.94 3.81
CA ALA A 109 -15.23 -0.03 2.73
C ALA A 109 -14.76 -1.44 3.15
N GLY A 110 -14.39 -1.64 4.44
CA GLY A 110 -13.99 -2.94 4.97
C GLY A 110 -12.48 -3.19 5.04
N ILE A 111 -11.62 -2.22 4.67
CA ILE A 111 -10.17 -2.38 4.85
C ILE A 111 -9.87 -2.54 6.35
N ASN A 112 -9.30 -3.68 6.71
CA ASN A 112 -9.00 -4.05 8.10
C ASN A 112 -7.51 -4.32 8.36
N ARG A 113 -6.67 -4.31 7.30
CA ARG A 113 -5.22 -4.45 7.38
C ARG A 113 -4.51 -3.42 6.49
N LEU A 114 -3.42 -2.83 6.99
CA LEU A 114 -2.53 -1.96 6.19
C LEU A 114 -1.15 -2.59 6.07
N SER A 115 -0.55 -2.50 4.86
CA SER A 115 0.87 -2.77 4.61
C SER A 115 1.57 -1.45 4.29
N MET A 116 2.51 -1.04 5.15
CA MET A 116 3.16 0.26 5.05
C MET A 116 4.63 0.12 4.66
N GLY A 117 5.01 0.72 3.55
CA GLY A 117 6.38 0.69 3.03
C GLY A 117 7.35 1.57 3.82
N MET A 118 7.85 1.11 4.97
CA MET A 118 8.87 1.78 5.77
C MET A 118 10.26 1.66 5.12
N GLN A 119 10.64 0.50 4.64
CA GLN A 119 11.85 0.10 3.94
C GLN A 119 13.13 0.15 4.81
N ALA A 120 13.47 1.29 5.41
CA ALA A 120 14.62 1.48 6.29
C ALA A 120 14.32 2.58 7.32
N GLY A 121 15.12 2.62 8.41
CA GLY A 121 15.03 3.67 9.42
C GLY A 121 15.93 4.88 9.11
N GLN A 122 17.06 4.64 8.45
CA GLN A 122 18.12 5.63 8.30
C GLN A 122 17.88 6.54 7.06
N PRO A 123 18.05 7.87 7.20
CA PRO A 123 17.83 8.82 6.11
C PRO A 123 18.69 8.56 4.87
N HIS A 124 19.95 8.11 5.03
CA HIS A 124 20.83 7.86 3.90
C HIS A 124 20.36 6.66 3.06
N LEU A 125 19.82 5.60 3.69
CA LEU A 125 19.26 4.43 3.00
C LEU A 125 17.94 4.78 2.30
N LEU A 126 17.03 5.51 2.96
CA LEU A 126 15.81 6.01 2.34
C LEU A 126 16.09 6.88 1.12
N ASN A 127 17.08 7.79 1.22
CA ASN A 127 17.53 8.63 0.12
C ASN A 127 18.08 7.79 -1.05
N MET A 128 18.89 6.77 -0.76
CA MET A 128 19.44 5.86 -1.76
C MET A 128 18.33 5.11 -2.50
N LEU A 129 17.28 4.67 -1.79
CA LEU A 129 16.09 4.03 -2.36
C LEU A 129 15.18 5.01 -3.14
N GLY A 130 15.41 6.33 -3.04
CA GLY A 130 14.54 7.35 -3.63
C GLY A 130 13.23 7.56 -2.87
N ARG A 131 13.18 7.13 -1.61
CA ARG A 131 12.02 7.38 -0.72
C ARG A 131 11.98 8.85 -0.31
N ILE A 132 10.76 9.38 -0.14
CA ILE A 132 10.52 10.79 0.20
C ILE A 132 10.08 10.99 1.65
N HIS A 133 9.88 9.91 2.39
CA HIS A 133 9.49 9.94 3.80
C HIS A 133 10.70 9.77 4.72
N THR A 134 10.50 10.12 5.97
CA THR A 134 11.41 9.91 7.10
C THR A 134 10.81 8.88 8.06
N PHE A 135 11.59 8.43 9.05
CA PHE A 135 11.05 7.57 10.11
C PHE A 135 9.95 8.29 10.93
N THR A 136 10.09 9.59 11.14
CA THR A 136 9.04 10.39 11.81
C THR A 136 7.70 10.35 11.04
N ASP A 137 7.74 10.30 9.70
CA ASP A 137 6.51 10.13 8.90
C ASP A 137 5.91 8.74 9.07
N VAL A 138 6.75 7.70 9.29
CA VAL A 138 6.28 6.35 9.63
C VAL A 138 5.55 6.37 10.97
N GLU A 139 6.19 6.94 12.02
CA GLU A 139 5.59 7.07 13.36
C GLU A 139 4.24 7.79 13.31
N ALA A 140 4.18 8.92 12.61
CA ALA A 140 2.96 9.71 12.45
C ALA A 140 1.86 8.90 11.72
N SER A 141 2.23 8.18 10.66
CA SER A 141 1.30 7.35 9.88
C SER A 141 0.77 6.16 10.67
N VAL A 142 1.62 5.47 11.43
CA VAL A 142 1.22 4.40 12.35
C VAL A 142 0.28 4.92 13.42
N LYS A 143 0.63 6.04 14.05
CA LYS A 143 -0.25 6.67 15.07
C LYS A 143 -1.61 7.04 14.49
N LEU A 144 -1.65 7.58 13.28
CA LEU A 144 -2.89 7.94 12.61
C LEU A 144 -3.75 6.70 12.29
N ALA A 145 -3.13 5.64 11.75
CA ALA A 145 -3.81 4.37 11.48
C ALA A 145 -4.39 3.74 12.74
N ARG A 146 -3.60 3.71 13.85
CA ARG A 146 -4.07 3.20 15.16
C ARG A 146 -5.22 4.03 15.74
N ALA A 147 -5.13 5.35 15.64
CA ALA A 147 -6.21 6.25 16.10
C ALA A 147 -7.50 6.07 15.31
N ALA A 148 -7.40 5.73 14.03
CA ALA A 148 -8.53 5.34 13.19
C ALA A 148 -9.06 3.92 13.50
N GLY A 149 -8.38 3.10 14.31
CA GLY A 149 -8.84 1.76 14.70
C GLY A 149 -8.23 0.60 13.90
N ILE A 150 -7.27 0.85 13.00
CA ILE A 150 -6.52 -0.22 12.31
C ILE A 150 -5.68 -0.98 13.35
N ARG A 151 -5.97 -2.25 13.51
CA ARG A 151 -5.28 -3.13 14.48
C ARG A 151 -4.30 -4.10 13.82
N ASN A 152 -4.45 -4.37 12.54
CA ASN A 152 -3.55 -5.23 11.77
C ASN A 152 -2.67 -4.36 10.86
N LEU A 153 -1.41 -4.20 11.23
CA LEU A 153 -0.43 -3.38 10.52
C LEU A 153 0.80 -4.20 10.20
N ASN A 154 1.17 -4.21 8.93
CA ASN A 154 2.44 -4.72 8.44
C ASN A 154 3.38 -3.54 8.12
N LEU A 155 4.66 -3.70 8.43
CA LEU A 155 5.73 -2.81 7.95
C LEU A 155 6.62 -3.58 6.98
N ASP A 156 6.79 -3.03 5.78
CA ASP A 156 7.70 -3.57 4.78
C ASP A 156 9.10 -3.02 5.00
N LEU A 157 10.09 -3.90 5.10
CA LEU A 157 11.50 -3.58 5.35
C LEU A 157 12.38 -4.20 4.27
N MET A 158 13.44 -3.48 3.90
CA MET A 158 14.40 -3.95 2.91
C MET A 158 15.78 -4.11 3.51
N PHE A 159 16.42 -5.26 3.23
CA PHE A 159 17.81 -5.55 3.60
C PHE A 159 18.68 -5.79 2.36
N GLY A 160 20.00 -5.83 2.56
CA GLY A 160 20.95 -5.99 1.45
C GLY A 160 21.06 -4.74 0.57
N LEU A 161 20.80 -3.56 1.13
CA LEU A 161 20.86 -2.31 0.41
C LEU A 161 22.32 -1.87 0.18
N PRO A 162 22.64 -1.22 -0.95
CA PRO A 162 23.97 -0.65 -1.16
C PRO A 162 24.40 0.26 -0.02
N GLY A 163 25.53 -0.06 0.62
CA GLY A 163 26.07 0.68 1.77
C GLY A 163 25.40 0.38 3.12
N GLN A 164 24.41 -0.49 3.17
CA GLN A 164 23.79 -0.91 4.42
C GLN A 164 24.72 -1.82 5.23
N THR A 165 24.93 -1.50 6.50
CA THR A 165 25.66 -2.34 7.44
C THR A 165 24.71 -3.25 8.23
N LEU A 166 25.24 -4.25 8.93
CA LEU A 166 24.46 -5.05 9.87
C LEU A 166 23.90 -4.20 11.03
N ASN A 167 24.60 -3.16 11.41
CA ASN A 167 24.12 -2.22 12.43
C ASN A 167 22.92 -1.41 11.93
N ASP A 168 22.96 -0.91 10.68
CA ASP A 168 21.80 -0.24 10.08
C ASP A 168 20.57 -1.14 10.00
N TRP A 169 20.78 -2.44 9.68
CA TRP A 169 19.69 -3.39 9.65
C TRP A 169 19.11 -3.64 11.04
N ALA A 170 19.96 -3.87 12.05
CA ALA A 170 19.53 -4.05 13.43
C ALA A 170 18.75 -2.83 13.95
N GLU A 171 19.26 -1.61 13.73
CA GLU A 171 18.56 -0.38 14.08
C GLU A 171 17.21 -0.24 13.35
N THR A 172 17.14 -0.59 12.05
CA THR A 172 15.88 -0.58 11.30
C THR A 172 14.85 -1.52 11.93
N LEU A 173 15.27 -2.72 12.35
CA LEU A 173 14.40 -3.68 13.03
C LEU A 173 13.92 -3.13 14.39
N ASP A 174 14.84 -2.57 15.20
CA ASP A 174 14.48 -1.99 16.49
C ASP A 174 13.49 -0.84 16.34
N MET A 175 13.71 0.04 15.36
CA MET A 175 12.80 1.14 15.03
C MET A 175 11.42 0.61 14.61
N ALA A 176 11.37 -0.39 13.72
CA ALA A 176 10.11 -1.00 13.29
C ALA A 176 9.37 -1.67 14.46
N LEU A 177 10.06 -2.44 15.29
CA LEU A 177 9.49 -3.14 16.45
C LEU A 177 8.98 -2.16 17.52
N SER A 178 9.62 -0.99 17.66
CA SER A 178 9.14 0.06 18.58
C SER A 178 7.72 0.54 18.26
N LEU A 179 7.30 0.44 17.00
CA LEU A 179 5.95 0.80 16.53
C LEU A 179 4.90 -0.30 16.76
N ARG A 180 5.32 -1.47 17.26
CA ARG A 180 4.47 -2.63 17.60
C ARG A 180 3.56 -3.04 16.43
N PRO A 181 4.12 -3.32 15.23
CA PRO A 181 3.33 -3.90 14.15
C PRO A 181 2.96 -5.35 14.48
N GLU A 182 1.86 -5.85 13.92
CA GLU A 182 1.45 -7.26 14.01
C GLU A 182 2.27 -8.14 13.07
N HIS A 183 2.84 -7.54 12.01
CA HIS A 183 3.60 -8.27 10.99
C HIS A 183 4.75 -7.41 10.45
N LEU A 184 5.85 -8.08 10.07
CA LEU A 184 6.96 -7.51 9.30
C LEU A 184 7.17 -8.31 8.02
N SER A 185 7.23 -7.62 6.88
CA SER A 185 7.67 -8.19 5.61
C SER A 185 9.10 -7.74 5.33
N CYS A 186 10.04 -8.67 5.32
CA CYS A 186 11.46 -8.37 5.11
C CYS A 186 11.92 -8.88 3.76
N TYR A 187 12.37 -7.97 2.87
CA TYR A 187 12.78 -8.29 1.50
C TYR A 187 14.25 -7.99 1.29
N GLY A 188 14.98 -8.92 0.63
CA GLY A 188 16.28 -8.60 0.04
C GLY A 188 16.12 -7.70 -1.17
N LEU A 189 16.96 -6.67 -1.32
CA LEU A 189 16.98 -5.89 -2.55
C LEU A 189 17.41 -6.78 -3.73
N ILE A 190 16.54 -6.87 -4.73
CA ILE A 190 16.86 -7.47 -6.03
C ILE A 190 16.96 -6.31 -7.04
N PRO A 191 18.14 -6.06 -7.63
CA PRO A 191 18.26 -5.05 -8.67
C PRO A 191 17.54 -5.52 -9.94
N GLU A 192 16.47 -4.81 -10.32
CA GLU A 192 15.68 -5.15 -11.51
C GLU A 192 16.12 -4.30 -12.70
N ALA A 193 16.36 -4.97 -13.86
CA ALA A 193 16.75 -4.30 -15.09
C ALA A 193 15.71 -3.22 -15.49
N GLY A 194 16.19 -2.02 -15.81
CA GLY A 194 15.33 -0.87 -16.14
C GLY A 194 14.97 0.02 -14.97
N THR A 195 15.31 -0.38 -13.74
CA THR A 195 15.25 0.52 -12.57
C THR A 195 16.55 1.33 -12.42
N GLN A 196 16.56 2.39 -11.60
CA GLN A 196 17.77 3.18 -11.36
C GLN A 196 18.85 2.44 -10.55
N LEU A 197 18.48 1.38 -9.84
CA LEU A 197 19.38 0.53 -9.06
C LEU A 197 19.72 -0.78 -9.77
N GLY A 198 19.10 -1.05 -10.92
CA GLY A 198 19.35 -2.21 -11.78
C GLY A 198 20.41 -2.01 -12.82
#